data_71fd09ec3a358f7fef87d02140d36afe
#
_entry.id   71fd09ec3a358f7fef87d02140d36afe
#
_cell.length_a   1.000
_cell.length_b   1.000
_cell.length_c   1.000
_cell.angle_alpha   90.00
_cell.angle_beta   90.00
_cell.angle_gamma   90.00
#
_symmetry.space_group_name_H-M   'P 1'
#
loop_
_entity.id
_entity.type
_entity.pdbx_description
1 polymer ?
#
loop_
_entity_poly.entity_id
_entity_poly.type
_entity_poly.pdbx_seq_one_letter_code
_entity_poly.pdbx_strand_id
1 'polypeptide(L)'
;MKKIVITGTSRGIGHELALLFANQGHQVLALSRKTATDLIKHQNITCLAIDLSLELEVLKVEEFISQSWKNIDILIHNAGSLVNKPFSLTTQKDFEDVYKVNVFAVASLTRICIPFLQKGSHVVTISSMGGIQGSMKFAGLAAYSSSKGAVITLSELLAEEFKEQQIAFNVLALGAVQTEMLEEAFPGYQANISANKMAHYILNFALTGNEFYNGKILQVSSSTP
;
A
#
# COMPACT_ATOMS: atom_id res chain seq x y z
N MET A 1 9.89 -11.48 15.87
CA MET A 1 10.43 -11.00 14.58
C MET A 1 9.43 -11.42 13.51
N LYS A 2 8.94 -10.48 12.65
CA LYS A 2 7.99 -10.73 11.56
C LYS A 2 8.67 -10.44 10.22
N LYS A 3 8.14 -10.99 9.13
CA LYS A 3 8.56 -10.78 7.73
C LYS A 3 7.51 -9.94 7.02
N ILE A 4 7.90 -8.75 6.57
CA ILE A 4 7.00 -7.73 6.09
C ILE A 4 7.37 -7.33 4.66
N VAL A 5 6.42 -7.43 3.75
CA VAL A 5 6.54 -6.93 2.36
C VAL A 5 5.86 -5.57 2.27
N ILE A 6 6.57 -4.55 1.80
CA ILE A 6 6.03 -3.19 1.66
C ILE A 6 6.27 -2.67 0.25
N THR A 7 5.23 -2.17 -0.40
CA THR A 7 5.32 -1.55 -1.72
C THR A 7 5.42 -0.03 -1.64
N GLY A 8 6.12 0.60 -2.60
CA GLY A 8 6.24 2.07 -2.67
C GLY A 8 7.18 2.65 -1.61
N THR A 9 8.34 2.03 -1.40
CA THR A 9 9.29 2.36 -0.33
C THR A 9 10.35 3.39 -0.70
N SER A 10 10.30 3.98 -1.89
CA SER A 10 11.33 4.95 -2.31
C SER A 10 11.24 6.31 -1.61
N ARG A 11 10.06 6.68 -1.09
CA ARG A 11 9.77 7.96 -0.42
C ARG A 11 8.47 7.89 0.39
N GLY A 12 8.17 8.94 1.14
CA GLY A 12 6.91 9.14 1.85
C GLY A 12 6.61 8.05 2.87
N ILE A 13 5.34 7.69 3.01
CA ILE A 13 4.85 6.75 4.04
C ILE A 13 5.55 5.38 3.95
N GLY A 14 5.72 4.84 2.74
CA GLY A 14 6.33 3.52 2.57
C GLY A 14 7.80 3.46 2.97
N HIS A 15 8.55 4.54 2.75
CA HIS A 15 9.92 4.68 3.20
C HIS A 15 10.01 4.70 4.73
N GLU A 16 9.21 5.54 5.38
CA GLU A 16 9.13 5.62 6.84
C GLU A 16 8.72 4.27 7.46
N LEU A 17 7.73 3.59 6.88
CA LEU A 17 7.29 2.26 7.32
C LEU A 17 8.44 1.24 7.27
N ALA A 18 9.20 1.21 6.18
CA ALA A 18 10.31 0.27 6.03
C ALA A 18 11.34 0.45 7.14
N LEU A 19 11.72 1.70 7.44
CA LEU A 19 12.64 2.02 8.53
C LEU A 19 12.06 1.66 9.90
N LEU A 20 10.80 2.02 10.15
CA LEU A 20 10.16 1.77 11.44
C LEU A 20 10.07 0.27 11.76
N PHE A 21 9.64 -0.56 10.81
CA PHE A 21 9.60 -2.01 11.02
C PHE A 21 11.00 -2.60 11.22
N ALA A 22 11.97 -2.18 10.42
CA ALA A 22 13.33 -2.68 10.50
C ALA A 22 14.02 -2.28 11.81
N ASN A 23 13.79 -1.06 12.31
CA ASN A 23 14.29 -0.58 13.61
C ASN A 23 13.68 -1.33 14.80
N GLN A 24 12.47 -1.91 14.64
CA GLN A 24 11.87 -2.80 15.64
C GLN A 24 12.37 -4.25 15.54
N GLY A 25 13.36 -4.53 14.69
CA GLY A 25 13.95 -5.86 14.52
C GLY A 25 13.17 -6.80 13.61
N HIS A 26 12.22 -6.28 12.82
CA HIS A 26 11.50 -7.06 11.81
C HIS A 26 12.30 -7.13 10.50
N GLN A 27 12.11 -8.19 9.71
CA GLN A 27 12.66 -8.29 8.36
C GLN A 27 11.73 -7.63 7.35
N VAL A 28 12.25 -6.75 6.53
CA VAL A 28 11.48 -5.97 5.56
C VAL A 28 11.96 -6.26 4.14
N LEU A 29 11.04 -6.62 3.25
CA LEU A 29 11.23 -6.62 1.81
C LEU A 29 10.62 -5.34 1.25
N ALA A 30 11.48 -4.40 0.89
CA ALA A 30 11.13 -3.07 0.41
C ALA A 30 11.08 -3.04 -1.12
N LEU A 31 9.88 -2.80 -1.69
CA LEU A 31 9.62 -2.86 -3.12
C LEU A 31 9.37 -1.47 -3.69
N SER A 32 10.18 -1.06 -4.66
CA SER A 32 10.01 0.21 -5.38
C SER A 32 10.83 0.24 -6.67
N ARG A 33 10.51 1.14 -7.60
CA ARG A 33 11.29 1.30 -8.84
C ARG A 33 12.71 1.85 -8.60
N LYS A 34 12.86 2.66 -7.56
CA LYS A 34 14.16 3.23 -7.13
C LYS A 34 14.32 2.94 -5.65
N THR A 35 15.46 2.39 -5.29
CA THR A 35 15.78 2.09 -3.88
C THR A 35 16.41 3.30 -3.21
N ALA A 36 15.97 3.60 -1.98
CA ALA A 36 16.57 4.65 -1.17
C ALA A 36 17.87 4.14 -0.54
N THR A 37 18.90 5.00 -0.51
CA THR A 37 20.27 4.61 -0.10
C THR A 37 20.35 4.18 1.37
N ASP A 38 19.56 4.79 2.24
CA ASP A 38 19.49 4.47 3.66
C ASP A 38 18.81 3.13 3.91
N LEU A 39 17.76 2.78 3.14
CA LEU A 39 17.14 1.46 3.21
C LEU A 39 18.13 0.35 2.83
N ILE A 40 18.92 0.55 1.77
CA ILE A 40 19.93 -0.44 1.33
C ILE A 40 20.95 -0.74 2.43
N LYS A 41 21.30 0.25 3.24
CA LYS A 41 22.32 0.13 4.30
C LYS A 41 21.77 -0.52 5.57
N HIS A 42 20.46 -0.69 5.69
CA HIS A 42 19.86 -1.24 6.91
C HIS A 42 19.87 -2.78 6.89
N GLN A 43 20.48 -3.40 7.90
CA GLN A 43 20.70 -4.87 7.97
C GLN A 43 19.41 -5.70 7.91
N ASN A 44 18.25 -5.15 8.34
CA ASN A 44 16.97 -5.85 8.35
C ASN A 44 16.11 -5.53 7.11
N ILE A 45 16.63 -4.80 6.13
CA ILE A 45 15.90 -4.44 4.92
C ILE A 45 16.57 -5.07 3.69
N THR A 46 15.79 -5.80 2.93
CA THR A 46 16.15 -6.20 1.57
C THR A 46 15.37 -5.35 0.58
N CYS A 47 16.07 -4.67 -0.31
CA CYS A 47 15.46 -3.83 -1.33
C CYS A 47 15.42 -4.56 -2.67
N LEU A 48 14.25 -4.62 -3.32
CA LEU A 48 14.13 -5.04 -4.72
C LEU A 48 13.67 -3.85 -5.57
N ALA A 49 14.51 -3.51 -6.55
CA ALA A 49 14.17 -2.50 -7.56
C ALA A 49 13.27 -3.15 -8.62
N ILE A 50 11.96 -2.93 -8.52
CA ILE A 50 10.95 -3.51 -9.41
C ILE A 50 9.88 -2.49 -9.80
N ASP A 51 9.37 -2.62 -11.02
CA ASP A 51 8.15 -1.94 -11.46
C ASP A 51 6.96 -2.89 -11.27
N LEU A 52 6.12 -2.59 -10.28
CA LEU A 52 4.94 -3.38 -9.95
C LEU A 52 3.89 -3.41 -11.07
N SER A 53 3.97 -2.51 -12.06
CA SER A 53 3.09 -2.51 -13.24
C SER A 53 3.47 -3.59 -14.27
N LEU A 54 4.63 -4.24 -14.10
CA LEU A 54 5.16 -5.27 -14.98
C LEU A 54 5.10 -6.64 -14.29
N GLU A 55 4.25 -7.53 -14.79
CA GLU A 55 4.00 -8.84 -14.18
C GLU A 55 5.28 -9.66 -14.02
N LEU A 56 6.17 -9.66 -15.02
CA LEU A 56 7.44 -10.38 -14.95
C LEU A 56 8.38 -9.89 -13.84
N GLU A 57 8.27 -8.60 -13.47
CA GLU A 57 9.06 -8.06 -12.36
C GLU A 57 8.47 -8.46 -11.01
N VAL A 58 7.16 -8.60 -10.92
CA VAL A 58 6.48 -9.06 -9.70
C VAL A 58 6.89 -10.50 -9.34
N LEU A 59 7.20 -11.36 -10.34
CA LEU A 59 7.70 -12.73 -10.10
C LEU A 59 9.04 -12.77 -9.35
N LYS A 60 9.86 -11.72 -9.43
CA LYS A 60 11.10 -11.63 -8.61
C LYS A 60 10.82 -11.61 -7.11
N VAL A 61 9.64 -11.11 -6.71
CA VAL A 61 9.19 -11.12 -5.31
C VAL A 61 8.88 -12.54 -4.87
N GLU A 62 8.17 -13.30 -5.70
CA GLU A 62 7.89 -14.73 -5.45
C GLU A 62 9.17 -15.52 -5.31
N GLU A 63 10.11 -15.33 -6.24
CA GLU A 63 11.42 -15.98 -6.20
C GLU A 63 12.16 -15.69 -4.89
N PHE A 64 12.25 -14.43 -4.50
CA PHE A 64 12.89 -14.04 -3.23
C PHE A 64 12.23 -14.69 -2.02
N ILE A 65 10.89 -14.62 -1.93
CA ILE A 65 10.17 -15.16 -0.78
C ILE A 65 10.32 -16.68 -0.72
N SER A 66 10.19 -17.37 -1.85
CA SER A 66 10.30 -18.83 -1.91
C SER A 66 11.70 -19.34 -1.56
N GLN A 67 12.74 -18.61 -1.94
CA GLN A 67 14.12 -19.01 -1.65
C GLN A 67 14.56 -18.63 -0.23
N SER A 68 14.23 -17.42 0.22
CA SER A 68 14.81 -16.84 1.44
C SER A 68 13.88 -16.92 2.66
N TRP A 69 12.59 -16.63 2.50
CA TRP A 69 11.69 -16.43 3.65
C TRP A 69 10.75 -17.59 3.92
N LYS A 70 10.21 -18.23 2.90
CA LYS A 70 9.21 -19.31 2.94
C LYS A 70 7.81 -18.89 3.44
N ASN A 71 7.69 -17.76 4.14
CA ASN A 71 6.42 -17.21 4.64
C ASN A 71 6.46 -15.68 4.72
N ILE A 72 5.27 -15.06 4.77
CA ILE A 72 5.04 -13.63 4.97
C ILE A 72 4.07 -13.47 6.15
N ASP A 73 4.40 -12.58 7.08
CA ASP A 73 3.49 -12.23 8.19
C ASP A 73 2.60 -11.04 7.81
N ILE A 74 3.16 -10.04 7.12
CA ILE A 74 2.44 -8.82 6.77
C ILE A 74 2.78 -8.41 5.33
N LEU A 75 1.73 -8.08 4.55
CA LEU A 75 1.85 -7.48 3.22
C LEU A 75 1.18 -6.10 3.23
N ILE A 76 1.95 -5.05 2.91
CA ILE A 76 1.43 -3.68 2.87
C ILE A 76 1.45 -3.14 1.45
N HIS A 77 0.28 -2.98 0.86
CA HIS A 77 0.08 -2.32 -0.42
C HIS A 77 0.01 -0.81 -0.21
N ASN A 78 1.18 -0.14 -0.24
CA ASN A 78 1.30 1.31 -0.08
C ASN A 78 1.63 2.03 -1.40
N ALA A 79 2.21 1.35 -2.38
CA ALA A 79 2.49 1.95 -3.69
C ALA A 79 1.24 2.56 -4.30
N GLY A 80 1.40 3.72 -4.92
CA GLY A 80 0.31 4.41 -5.59
C GLY A 80 0.80 5.32 -6.72
N SER A 81 -0.11 5.56 -7.66
CA SER A 81 0.03 6.54 -8.74
C SER A 81 -1.16 7.47 -8.71
N LEU A 82 -0.93 8.75 -8.95
CA LEU A 82 -1.96 9.78 -8.95
C LEU A 82 -1.82 10.65 -10.18
N VAL A 83 -2.96 10.94 -10.82
CA VAL A 83 -3.10 11.96 -11.85
C VAL A 83 -4.13 12.96 -11.36
N ASN A 84 -3.76 14.25 -11.34
CA ASN A 84 -4.66 15.36 -11.04
C ASN A 84 -4.81 16.26 -12.27
N LYS A 85 -5.94 16.13 -12.96
CA LYS A 85 -6.32 16.99 -14.07
C LYS A 85 -7.83 16.94 -14.34
N PRO A 86 -8.42 17.98 -14.95
CA PRO A 86 -9.85 18.00 -15.27
C PRO A 86 -10.27 16.73 -16.02
N PHE A 87 -11.46 16.18 -15.71
CA PHE A 87 -11.94 14.95 -16.33
C PHE A 87 -11.99 15.03 -17.86
N SER A 88 -12.39 16.19 -18.40
CA SER A 88 -12.42 16.42 -19.85
C SER A 88 -11.06 16.31 -20.56
N LEU A 89 -9.96 16.38 -19.77
CA LEU A 89 -8.58 16.24 -20.26
C LEU A 89 -7.94 14.92 -19.85
N THR A 90 -8.63 14.12 -19.01
CA THR A 90 -8.14 12.83 -18.57
C THR A 90 -8.30 11.80 -19.68
N THR A 91 -7.19 11.23 -20.13
CA THR A 91 -7.17 10.25 -21.22
C THR A 91 -7.37 8.82 -20.71
N GLN A 92 -7.69 7.89 -21.61
CA GLN A 92 -7.68 6.47 -21.31
C GLN A 92 -6.32 6.02 -20.75
N LYS A 93 -5.23 6.53 -21.32
CA LYS A 93 -3.86 6.24 -20.86
C LYS A 93 -3.63 6.65 -19.40
N ASP A 94 -4.17 7.78 -18.95
CA ASP A 94 -4.09 8.19 -17.56
C ASP A 94 -4.79 7.21 -16.62
N PHE A 95 -5.99 6.73 -17.01
CA PHE A 95 -6.69 5.69 -16.27
C PHE A 95 -5.88 4.38 -16.23
N GLU A 96 -5.38 3.92 -17.37
CA GLU A 96 -4.58 2.70 -17.46
C GLU A 96 -3.35 2.77 -16.57
N ASP A 97 -2.61 3.87 -16.59
CA ASP A 97 -1.38 4.04 -15.80
C ASP A 97 -1.67 4.07 -14.29
N VAL A 98 -2.75 4.73 -13.88
CA VAL A 98 -3.17 4.75 -12.48
C VAL A 98 -3.65 3.36 -12.03
N TYR A 99 -4.51 2.70 -12.83
CA TYR A 99 -5.04 1.38 -12.49
C TYR A 99 -3.98 0.29 -12.51
N LYS A 100 -2.99 0.35 -13.39
CA LYS A 100 -1.85 -0.59 -13.39
C LYS A 100 -1.15 -0.64 -12.05
N VAL A 101 -0.92 0.52 -11.42
CA VAL A 101 -0.23 0.59 -10.14
C VAL A 101 -1.19 0.37 -8.97
N ASN A 102 -2.34 1.06 -8.98
CA ASN A 102 -3.21 1.09 -7.80
C ASN A 102 -4.10 -0.15 -7.67
N VAL A 103 -4.37 -0.86 -8.76
CA VAL A 103 -5.32 -1.98 -8.78
C VAL A 103 -4.65 -3.27 -9.24
N PHE A 104 -4.12 -3.29 -10.47
CA PHE A 104 -3.61 -4.53 -11.06
C PHE A 104 -2.35 -5.02 -10.35
N ALA A 105 -1.45 -4.12 -9.97
CA ALA A 105 -0.27 -4.49 -9.19
C ALA A 105 -0.64 -5.03 -7.80
N VAL A 106 -1.66 -4.46 -7.14
CA VAL A 106 -2.18 -4.98 -5.88
C VAL A 106 -2.70 -6.40 -6.05
N ALA A 107 -3.54 -6.63 -7.05
CA ALA A 107 -4.09 -7.97 -7.33
C ALA A 107 -2.99 -8.97 -7.69
N SER A 108 -2.06 -8.60 -8.58
CA SER A 108 -0.98 -9.47 -9.03
C SER A 108 -0.03 -9.84 -7.89
N LEU A 109 0.42 -8.86 -7.11
CA LEU A 109 1.31 -9.10 -5.97
C LEU A 109 0.62 -9.92 -4.87
N THR A 110 -0.65 -9.63 -4.57
CA THR A 110 -1.41 -10.43 -3.60
C THR A 110 -1.48 -11.88 -4.06
N ARG A 111 -1.84 -12.13 -5.33
CA ARG A 111 -1.97 -13.47 -5.91
C ARG A 111 -0.70 -14.30 -5.74
N ILE A 112 0.47 -13.73 -6.02
CA ILE A 112 1.74 -14.45 -5.85
C ILE A 112 2.17 -14.59 -4.38
N CYS A 113 1.71 -13.69 -3.48
CA CYS A 113 2.02 -13.77 -2.06
C CYS A 113 1.14 -14.76 -1.29
N ILE A 114 -0.08 -15.08 -1.78
CA ILE A 114 -1.04 -15.97 -1.10
C ILE A 114 -0.41 -17.31 -0.67
N PRO A 115 0.38 -18.02 -1.49
CA PRO A 115 0.98 -19.29 -1.06
C PRO A 115 1.93 -19.18 0.14
N PHE A 116 2.39 -17.98 0.45
CA PHE A 116 3.32 -17.69 1.55
C PHE A 116 2.65 -17.03 2.76
N LEU A 117 1.39 -16.60 2.62
CA LEU A 117 0.57 -16.13 3.74
C LEU A 117 0.06 -17.34 4.53
N GLN A 118 -0.05 -17.20 5.83
CA GLN A 118 -0.48 -18.26 6.73
C GLN A 118 -1.47 -17.71 7.77
N LYS A 119 -2.02 -18.60 8.56
CA LYS A 119 -2.90 -18.22 9.68
C LYS A 119 -2.28 -17.08 10.49
N GLY A 120 -3.03 -15.99 10.65
CA GLY A 120 -2.60 -14.79 11.37
C GLY A 120 -1.82 -13.79 10.52
N SER A 121 -1.58 -14.07 9.23
CA SER A 121 -1.02 -13.06 8.31
C SER A 121 -2.01 -11.91 8.09
N HIS A 122 -1.48 -10.71 7.85
CA HIS A 122 -2.25 -9.49 7.66
C HIS A 122 -1.88 -8.78 6.36
N VAL A 123 -2.85 -8.60 5.48
CA VAL A 123 -2.72 -7.78 4.26
C VAL A 123 -3.38 -6.43 4.51
N VAL A 124 -2.60 -5.36 4.43
CA VAL A 124 -3.06 -3.99 4.63
C VAL A 124 -2.96 -3.22 3.33
N THR A 125 -4.10 -2.77 2.81
CA THR A 125 -4.14 -1.95 1.59
C THR A 125 -4.35 -0.48 1.94
N ILE A 126 -3.43 0.37 1.46
CA ILE A 126 -3.54 1.82 1.62
C ILE A 126 -4.42 2.38 0.51
N SER A 127 -5.61 2.79 0.89
CA SER A 127 -6.56 3.49 0.05
C SER A 127 -6.60 4.98 0.41
N SER A 128 -7.64 5.67 0.00
CA SER A 128 -7.85 7.10 0.22
C SER A 128 -9.30 7.36 0.59
N MET A 129 -9.55 8.41 1.35
CA MET A 129 -10.89 8.94 1.57
C MET A 129 -11.64 9.19 0.27
N GLY A 130 -10.94 9.62 -0.80
CA GLY A 130 -11.52 9.77 -2.14
C GLY A 130 -12.09 8.48 -2.75
N GLY A 131 -11.65 7.31 -2.29
CA GLY A 131 -12.16 5.99 -2.70
C GLY A 131 -13.42 5.55 -1.94
N ILE A 132 -13.73 6.15 -0.78
CA ILE A 132 -14.88 5.80 0.05
C ILE A 132 -16.17 6.28 -0.64
N GLN A 133 -17.15 5.39 -0.77
CA GLN A 133 -18.46 5.76 -1.30
C GLN A 133 -19.16 6.77 -0.36
N GLY A 134 -19.73 7.83 -0.93
CA GLY A 134 -20.40 8.88 -0.16
C GLY A 134 -19.46 9.90 0.50
N SER A 135 -18.13 9.74 0.44
CA SER A 135 -17.21 10.78 0.90
C SER A 135 -17.16 11.96 -0.06
N MET A 136 -16.64 13.09 0.41
CA MET A 136 -16.33 14.24 -0.46
C MET A 136 -15.37 13.81 -1.59
N LYS A 137 -15.64 14.30 -2.80
CA LYS A 137 -14.81 14.05 -3.98
C LYS A 137 -14.08 15.32 -4.40
N PHE A 138 -12.87 15.17 -4.89
CA PHE A 138 -12.06 16.28 -5.36
C PHE A 138 -11.99 16.25 -6.88
N ALA A 139 -12.32 17.37 -7.50
CA ALA A 139 -12.20 17.54 -8.94
C ALA A 139 -10.74 17.25 -9.38
N GLY A 140 -10.58 16.65 -10.54
CA GLY A 140 -9.27 16.27 -11.07
C GLY A 140 -8.77 14.88 -10.67
N LEU A 141 -9.38 14.22 -9.71
CA LEU A 141 -8.93 12.91 -9.19
C LEU A 141 -9.74 11.72 -9.71
N ALA A 142 -10.36 11.82 -10.89
CA ALA A 142 -11.26 10.77 -11.38
C ALA A 142 -10.59 9.38 -11.44
N ALA A 143 -9.44 9.26 -12.11
CA ALA A 143 -8.73 7.98 -12.22
C ALA A 143 -8.20 7.50 -10.86
N TYR A 144 -7.66 8.41 -10.03
CA TYR A 144 -7.14 8.08 -8.71
C TYR A 144 -8.24 7.59 -7.77
N SER A 145 -9.28 8.39 -7.57
CA SER A 145 -10.34 8.06 -6.60
C SER A 145 -11.09 6.78 -6.98
N SER A 146 -11.37 6.58 -8.29
CA SER A 146 -12.00 5.33 -8.75
C SER A 146 -11.10 4.12 -8.53
N SER A 147 -9.80 4.23 -8.77
CA SER A 147 -8.85 3.14 -8.50
C SER A 147 -8.77 2.80 -7.00
N LYS A 148 -8.82 3.83 -6.13
CA LYS A 148 -8.82 3.63 -4.67
C LYS A 148 -10.14 3.03 -4.16
N GLY A 149 -11.27 3.26 -4.85
CA GLY A 149 -12.52 2.54 -4.62
C GLY A 149 -12.44 1.07 -5.05
N ALA A 150 -11.83 0.81 -6.21
CA ALA A 150 -11.67 -0.56 -6.72
C ALA A 150 -10.87 -1.47 -5.76
N VAL A 151 -9.77 -0.99 -5.17
CA VAL A 151 -9.00 -1.80 -4.22
C VAL A 151 -9.69 -2.00 -2.87
N ILE A 152 -10.62 -1.12 -2.49
CA ILE A 152 -11.50 -1.33 -1.33
C ILE A 152 -12.33 -2.58 -1.57
N THR A 153 -13.09 -2.61 -2.67
CA THR A 153 -13.94 -3.76 -3.02
C THR A 153 -13.13 -5.05 -3.19
N LEU A 154 -11.95 -4.98 -3.82
CA LEU A 154 -11.07 -6.13 -3.95
C LEU A 154 -10.64 -6.67 -2.58
N SER A 155 -10.26 -5.80 -1.64
CA SER A 155 -9.83 -6.22 -0.31
C SER A 155 -10.96 -6.85 0.50
N GLU A 156 -12.19 -6.34 0.39
CA GLU A 156 -13.38 -6.94 1.02
C GLU A 156 -13.66 -8.35 0.49
N LEU A 157 -13.56 -8.53 -0.84
CA LEU A 157 -13.73 -9.84 -1.47
C LEU A 157 -12.67 -10.85 -1.00
N LEU A 158 -11.40 -10.44 -0.99
CA LEU A 158 -10.29 -11.30 -0.54
C LEU A 158 -10.40 -11.65 0.95
N ALA A 159 -10.91 -10.75 1.78
CA ALA A 159 -11.17 -11.03 3.18
C ALA A 159 -12.20 -12.15 3.39
N GLU A 160 -13.22 -12.23 2.55
CA GLU A 160 -14.22 -13.32 2.59
C GLU A 160 -13.66 -14.61 1.99
N GLU A 161 -12.93 -14.52 0.86
CA GLU A 161 -12.37 -15.68 0.16
C GLU A 161 -11.34 -16.43 1.00
N PHE A 162 -10.51 -15.70 1.77
CA PHE A 162 -9.43 -16.29 2.58
C PHE A 162 -9.72 -16.37 4.08
N LYS A 163 -10.97 -16.19 4.50
CA LYS A 163 -11.32 -16.18 5.92
C LYS A 163 -11.11 -17.53 6.62
N GLU A 164 -11.39 -18.64 5.93
CA GLU A 164 -11.17 -19.98 6.48
C GLU A 164 -9.68 -20.29 6.71
N GLN A 165 -8.81 -19.66 5.93
CA GLN A 165 -7.36 -19.72 6.11
C GLN A 165 -6.86 -18.78 7.20
N GLN A 166 -7.76 -17.98 7.76
CA GLN A 166 -7.47 -16.99 8.81
C GLN A 166 -6.40 -15.96 8.41
N ILE A 167 -6.44 -15.53 7.14
CA ILE A 167 -5.65 -14.42 6.60
C ILE A 167 -6.54 -13.18 6.63
N ALA A 168 -6.10 -12.13 7.32
CA ALA A 168 -6.86 -10.89 7.40
C ALA A 168 -6.49 -9.92 6.27
N PHE A 169 -7.51 -9.32 5.64
CA PHE A 169 -7.39 -8.26 4.65
C PHE A 169 -8.13 -7.03 5.14
N ASN A 170 -7.43 -5.92 5.32
CA ASN A 170 -8.04 -4.67 5.75
C ASN A 170 -7.56 -3.48 4.93
N VAL A 171 -8.35 -2.43 4.92
CA VAL A 171 -8.07 -1.20 4.17
C VAL A 171 -7.95 -0.02 5.12
N LEU A 172 -6.91 0.76 4.95
CA LEU A 172 -6.78 2.08 5.57
C LEU A 172 -7.04 3.15 4.50
N ALA A 173 -8.19 3.81 4.57
CA ALA A 173 -8.55 4.93 3.70
C ALA A 173 -8.03 6.22 4.32
N LEU A 174 -6.87 6.69 3.84
CA LEU A 174 -6.19 7.84 4.42
C LEU A 174 -6.79 9.16 3.92
N GLY A 175 -6.85 10.15 4.81
CA GLY A 175 -6.97 11.55 4.46
C GLY A 175 -5.66 12.12 3.92
N ALA A 176 -5.53 13.44 3.89
CA ALA A 176 -4.32 14.09 3.42
C ALA A 176 -3.14 13.84 4.37
N VAL A 177 -2.02 13.38 3.81
CA VAL A 177 -0.75 13.15 4.51
C VAL A 177 0.34 13.91 3.78
N GLN A 178 1.16 14.69 4.49
CA GLN A 178 2.25 15.46 3.91
C GLN A 178 3.31 14.52 3.34
N THR A 179 3.32 14.39 2.03
CA THR A 179 4.21 13.55 1.23
C THR A 179 4.55 14.27 -0.08
N GLU A 180 5.60 13.85 -0.73
CA GLU A 180 5.99 14.37 -2.04
C GLU A 180 4.88 14.15 -3.09
N MET A 181 4.13 13.05 -3.00
CA MET A 181 2.99 12.79 -3.89
C MET A 181 1.88 13.83 -3.70
N LEU A 182 1.59 14.23 -2.46
CA LEU A 182 0.61 15.28 -2.18
C LEU A 182 1.08 16.63 -2.72
N GLU A 183 2.33 16.98 -2.49
CA GLU A 183 2.94 18.23 -2.96
C GLU A 183 2.93 18.33 -4.49
N GLU A 184 3.29 17.23 -5.18
CA GLU A 184 3.25 17.13 -6.64
C GLU A 184 1.82 17.28 -7.19
N ALA A 185 0.82 16.70 -6.49
CA ALA A 185 -0.58 16.74 -6.93
C ALA A 185 -1.28 18.05 -6.57
N PHE A 186 -0.92 18.69 -5.47
CA PHE A 186 -1.53 19.90 -4.93
C PHE A 186 -0.46 20.87 -4.42
N PRO A 187 0.28 21.53 -5.32
CA PRO A 187 1.36 22.44 -4.94
C PRO A 187 0.91 23.51 -3.95
N GLY A 188 1.62 23.65 -2.85
CA GLY A 188 1.33 24.62 -1.79
C GLY A 188 0.27 24.20 -0.77
N TYR A 189 -0.37 23.04 -0.94
CA TYR A 189 -1.26 22.50 0.10
C TYR A 189 -0.43 21.89 1.23
N GLN A 190 -0.79 22.21 2.48
CA GLN A 190 -0.12 21.71 3.69
C GLN A 190 -1.05 20.77 4.46
N ALA A 191 -0.66 19.51 4.59
CA ALA A 191 -1.38 18.54 5.41
C ALA A 191 -0.87 18.56 6.86
N ASN A 192 -1.79 18.38 7.81
CA ASN A 192 -1.46 18.41 9.25
C ASN A 192 -0.75 17.12 9.74
N ILE A 193 -0.78 16.06 8.94
CA ILE A 193 -0.20 14.76 9.31
C ILE A 193 1.02 14.49 8.43
N SER A 194 2.19 14.33 9.06
CA SER A 194 3.42 13.95 8.35
C SER A 194 3.41 12.48 7.94
N ALA A 195 4.24 12.12 6.94
CA ALA A 195 4.46 10.75 6.52
C ALA A 195 4.90 9.86 7.69
N ASN A 196 5.82 10.33 8.52
CA ASN A 196 6.32 9.59 9.69
C ASN A 196 5.21 9.32 10.72
N LYS A 197 4.39 10.33 11.06
CA LYS A 197 3.27 10.15 12.00
C LYS A 197 2.25 9.12 11.48
N MET A 198 1.94 9.17 10.19
CA MET A 198 1.05 8.20 9.56
C MET A 198 1.66 6.80 9.52
N ALA A 199 2.96 6.70 9.26
CA ALA A 199 3.67 5.42 9.25
C ALA A 199 3.64 4.74 10.62
N HIS A 200 3.77 5.47 11.73
CA HIS A 200 3.61 4.91 13.09
C HIS A 200 2.20 4.34 13.32
N TYR A 201 1.16 5.01 12.84
CA TYR A 201 -0.21 4.49 12.93
C TYR A 201 -0.37 3.20 12.11
N ILE A 202 0.08 3.21 10.86
CA ILE A 202 -0.01 2.05 9.96
C ILE A 202 0.78 0.86 10.51
N LEU A 203 1.98 1.10 11.06
CA LEU A 203 2.80 0.05 11.70
C LEU A 203 2.03 -0.64 12.83
N ASN A 204 1.47 0.14 13.76
CA ASN A 204 0.71 -0.42 14.87
C ASN A 204 -0.50 -1.21 14.39
N PHE A 205 -1.26 -0.66 13.43
CA PHE A 205 -2.40 -1.34 12.83
C PHE A 205 -1.97 -2.64 12.10
N ALA A 206 -0.90 -2.61 11.34
CA ALA A 206 -0.41 -3.78 10.60
C ALA A 206 0.03 -4.91 11.56
N LEU A 207 0.55 -4.58 12.74
CA LEU A 207 0.99 -5.55 13.73
C LEU A 207 -0.16 -6.20 14.53
N THR A 208 -1.25 -5.48 14.78
CA THR A 208 -2.31 -5.90 15.72
C THR A 208 -3.72 -5.86 15.16
N GLY A 209 -3.95 -5.15 14.05
CA GLY A 209 -5.30 -4.94 13.51
C GLY A 209 -6.01 -6.23 13.08
N ASN A 210 -5.27 -7.25 12.66
CA ASN A 210 -5.81 -8.56 12.31
C ASN A 210 -6.42 -9.32 13.49
N GLU A 211 -6.15 -8.93 14.72
CA GLU A 211 -6.79 -9.52 15.91
C GLU A 211 -8.26 -9.07 16.05
N PHE A 212 -8.59 -7.90 15.51
CA PHE A 212 -9.90 -7.27 15.68
C PHE A 212 -10.67 -7.12 14.36
N TYR A 213 -9.97 -7.09 13.22
CA TYR A 213 -10.54 -6.72 11.93
C TYR A 213 -10.20 -7.70 10.82
N ASN A 214 -11.21 -8.06 10.04
CA ASN A 214 -11.07 -8.68 8.74
C ASN A 214 -12.15 -8.11 7.80
N GLY A 215 -11.78 -7.73 6.58
CA GLY A 215 -12.67 -7.11 5.60
C GLY A 215 -13.12 -5.70 6.00
N LYS A 216 -12.36 -4.98 6.84
CA LYS A 216 -12.76 -3.66 7.32
C LYS A 216 -12.04 -2.54 6.60
N ILE A 217 -12.79 -1.47 6.38
CA ILE A 217 -12.30 -0.22 5.82
C ILE A 217 -12.28 0.81 6.93
N LEU A 218 -11.09 1.21 7.36
CA LEU A 218 -10.92 2.22 8.41
C LEU A 218 -10.62 3.57 7.74
N GLN A 219 -11.45 4.56 8.02
CA GLN A 219 -11.24 5.94 7.59
C GLN A 219 -10.26 6.62 8.53
N VAL A 220 -9.06 6.93 8.03
CA VAL A 220 -7.96 7.49 8.82
C VAL A 220 -7.77 8.95 8.42
N SER A 221 -8.63 9.81 8.94
CA SER A 221 -8.61 11.25 8.70
C SER A 221 -9.07 11.99 9.94
N SER A 222 -8.40 13.08 10.26
CA SER A 222 -8.80 14.01 11.34
C SER A 222 -9.72 15.13 10.85
N SER A 223 -9.88 15.27 9.55
CA SER A 223 -10.83 16.17 8.92
C SER A 223 -11.90 15.33 8.24
N THR A 224 -13.17 15.71 8.42
CA THR A 224 -14.24 15.14 7.61
C THR A 224 -14.17 15.81 6.24
N PRO A 225 -13.87 15.08 5.16
CA PRO A 225 -14.02 15.65 3.84
C PRO A 225 -15.50 15.80 3.51
#